data_1960d94e68b2979b70ee27f14986e49f
#
_entry.id   1960d94e68b2979b70ee27f14986e49f
#
_cell.length_a   1.000
_cell.length_b   1.000
_cell.length_c   1.000
_cell.angle_alpha   90.00
_cell.angle_beta   90.00
_cell.angle_gamma   90.00
#
_symmetry.space_group_name_H-M   'P 1'
#
loop_
_entity.id
_entity.type
_entity.pdbx_description
1 polymer ?
#
loop_
_entity_poly.entity_id
_entity_poly.type
_entity_poly.pdbx_seq_one_letter_code
_entity_poly.pdbx_strand_id
1 'polypeptide(L)'
;MSINSEYSYWYFKGALSEKFCDDVIARGKEEKEKLAVTGKYXXIDSDKLTTPQETDLKKVRNSNIGWLSDQWIYRGIHPYIHDANKNAGWNFNWDFSEACQFTKYKTNQHYDWHKDSWGKPHDKPNDLNYHSKIRKLSVTCQLTDSSEYEGGELXFQPRDKEDPNIILPCVEANTKGSIIVFPSHIWHRVKPVTKGVRYSLVVWSLGYPFK
;
A
#
# COMPACT_ATOMS: atom_id res chain seq x y z
N MET A 1 15.72 -4.21 20.63
CA MET A 1 16.51 -3.90 19.43
C MET A 1 15.88 -2.75 18.70
N SER A 2 16.60 -1.64 18.54
CA SER A 2 16.10 -0.56 17.69
C SER A 2 16.26 -1.00 16.23
N ILE A 3 15.16 -1.00 15.49
CA ILE A 3 15.20 -1.21 14.04
C ILE A 3 15.83 0.06 13.47
N ASN A 4 17.13 -0.02 13.17
CA ASN A 4 17.82 1.14 12.60
C ASN A 4 17.43 1.27 11.14
N SER A 5 16.35 2.01 10.86
CA SER A 5 15.92 2.27 9.50
C SER A 5 16.42 3.65 9.09
N GLU A 6 17.61 3.69 8.51
CA GLU A 6 18.15 4.92 7.93
C GLU A 6 17.18 5.46 6.87
N TYR A 7 16.52 4.54 6.15
CA TYR A 7 15.59 4.87 5.08
C TYR A 7 14.15 4.58 5.49
N SER A 8 13.27 5.58 5.34
CA SER A 8 11.83 5.42 5.59
C SER A 8 11.13 4.70 4.44
N TYR A 9 11.69 4.79 3.24
CA TYR A 9 11.23 4.06 2.06
C TYR A 9 12.38 3.89 1.07
N TRP A 10 12.21 2.98 0.14
CA TRP A 10 13.13 2.76 -0.99
C TRP A 10 12.29 2.74 -2.26
N TYR A 11 12.82 3.30 -3.35
CA TYR A 11 12.04 3.41 -4.58
C TYR A 11 12.82 2.97 -5.81
N PHE A 12 12.06 2.58 -6.81
CA PHE A 12 12.57 2.28 -8.16
C PHE A 12 11.69 3.09 -9.11
N LYS A 13 12.23 4.20 -9.62
CA LYS A 13 11.47 5.15 -10.43
C LYS A 13 11.25 4.59 -11.83
N GLY A 14 9.97 4.48 -12.25
CA GLY A 14 9.62 4.02 -13.58
C GLY A 14 10.11 2.62 -13.92
N ALA A 15 10.21 1.73 -12.92
CA ALA A 15 10.80 0.40 -13.09
C ALA A 15 9.87 -0.60 -13.80
N LEU A 16 8.56 -0.44 -13.65
CA LEU A 16 7.58 -1.27 -14.34
C LEU A 16 7.30 -0.66 -15.70
N SER A 17 7.23 -1.48 -16.75
CA SER A 17 6.91 -1.00 -18.09
C SER A 17 5.50 -0.42 -18.17
N GLU A 18 5.28 0.46 -19.14
CA GLU A 18 3.93 1.00 -19.40
C GLU A 18 2.94 -0.14 -19.63
N LYS A 19 3.37 -1.14 -20.44
CA LYS A 19 2.52 -2.31 -20.74
C LYS A 19 2.14 -3.04 -19.45
N PHE A 20 3.09 -3.27 -18.53
CA PHE A 20 2.79 -3.94 -17.26
C PHE A 20 1.74 -3.13 -16.48
N CYS A 21 1.92 -1.81 -16.38
CA CYS A 21 0.96 -0.96 -15.67
C CYS A 21 -0.43 -1.02 -16.30
N ASP A 22 -0.49 -0.95 -17.63
CA ASP A 22 -1.76 -1.00 -18.35
C ASP A 22 -2.44 -2.36 -18.20
N ASP A 23 -1.66 -3.45 -18.24
CA ASP A 23 -2.19 -4.81 -18.02
C ASP A 23 -2.77 -4.95 -16.59
N VAL A 24 -2.09 -4.40 -15.57
CA VAL A 24 -2.60 -4.43 -14.20
C VAL A 24 -3.89 -3.61 -14.09
N ILE A 25 -3.95 -2.44 -14.73
CA ILE A 25 -5.18 -1.62 -14.73
C ILE A 25 -6.32 -2.39 -15.42
N ALA A 26 -6.06 -2.98 -16.59
CA ALA A 26 -7.08 -3.75 -17.32
C ALA A 26 -7.58 -4.91 -16.44
N ARG A 27 -6.67 -5.67 -15.83
CA ARG A 27 -7.03 -6.79 -14.97
C ARG A 27 -7.80 -6.33 -13.72
N GLY A 28 -7.37 -5.21 -13.11
CA GLY A 28 -8.04 -4.66 -11.93
C GLY A 28 -9.46 -4.19 -12.22
N LYS A 29 -9.70 -3.67 -13.42
CA LYS A 29 -11.06 -3.22 -13.83
C LYS A 29 -12.03 -4.37 -14.04
N GLU A 30 -11.56 -5.60 -14.20
CA GLU A 30 -12.41 -6.80 -14.29
C GLU A 30 -13.00 -7.17 -12.93
N GLU A 31 -12.37 -6.73 -11.83
CA GLU A 31 -12.83 -7.07 -10.49
C GLU A 31 -14.00 -6.17 -10.07
N LYS A 32 -14.90 -6.73 -9.26
CA LYS A 32 -15.99 -5.95 -8.68
C LYS A 32 -15.40 -4.87 -7.78
N GLU A 33 -15.64 -3.62 -8.14
CA GLU A 33 -15.16 -2.46 -7.39
C GLU A 33 -15.92 -2.34 -6.06
N LYS A 34 -15.19 -2.31 -4.94
CA LYS A 34 -15.75 -2.14 -3.60
C LYS A 34 -15.13 -0.95 -2.89
N LEU A 35 -15.90 -0.32 -2.00
CA LEU A 35 -15.35 0.70 -1.11
C LEU A 35 -14.34 0.03 -0.17
N ALA A 36 -13.17 0.63 -0.04
CA ALA A 36 -12.12 0.09 0.83
C ALA A 36 -12.49 0.30 2.30
N VAL A 37 -12.47 -0.77 3.08
CA VAL A 37 -12.71 -0.70 4.53
C VAL A 37 -11.37 -0.67 5.28
N THR A 38 -11.37 -0.02 6.45
CA THR A 38 -10.17 0.09 7.28
C THR A 38 -10.57 0.32 8.75
N GLY A 39 -9.60 0.22 9.64
CA GLY A 39 -9.79 0.51 11.07
C GLY A 39 -10.85 -0.40 11.69
N LYS A 40 -11.77 0.19 12.44
CA LYS A 40 -12.86 -0.55 13.12
C LYS A 40 -13.82 -1.23 12.16
N TYR A 41 -13.78 -0.90 10.91
CA TYR A 41 -14.61 -1.52 9.88
C TYR A 41 -13.91 -2.66 9.13
N UNK A 42 -12.84 -2.89 9.38
CA UNK A 42 -12.05 -3.79 8.69
C UNK A 42 -12.57 -5.14 8.54
N UNK A 43 -13.64 -5.46 9.26
CA UNK A 43 -14.17 -6.71 9.20
C UNK A 43 -15.44 -6.78 8.52
N ILE A 44 -15.95 -5.66 8.25
CA ILE A 44 -17.32 -5.57 7.69
C ILE A 44 -17.21 -5.55 6.16
N ASP A 45 -18.05 -6.31 5.47
CA ASP A 45 -18.16 -6.21 4.01
C ASP A 45 -18.71 -4.80 3.70
N SER A 46 -18.02 -4.07 2.81
CA SER A 46 -18.39 -2.70 2.48
C SER A 46 -19.85 -2.57 2.01
N ASP A 47 -20.37 -3.62 1.37
CA ASP A 47 -21.75 -3.63 0.87
C ASP A 47 -22.78 -3.71 2.03
N LYS A 48 -22.33 -3.94 3.26
CA LYS A 48 -23.17 -4.04 4.46
C LYS A 48 -23.02 -2.84 5.42
N LEU A 49 -22.22 -1.85 5.03
CA LEU A 49 -22.07 -0.64 5.86
C LEU A 49 -23.36 0.18 5.85
N THR A 50 -23.74 0.69 7.01
CA THR A 50 -24.82 1.68 7.09
C THR A 50 -24.30 3.04 6.62
N THR A 51 -25.20 3.94 6.22
CA THR A 51 -24.81 5.28 5.76
C THR A 51 -23.95 6.05 6.78
N PRO A 52 -24.29 6.06 8.09
CA PRO A 52 -23.38 6.70 9.05
C PRO A 52 -22.00 6.06 9.14
N GLN A 53 -21.92 4.72 9.05
CA GLN A 53 -20.64 4.00 9.07
C GLN A 53 -19.79 4.35 7.84
N GLU A 54 -20.41 4.39 6.68
CA GLU A 54 -19.73 4.76 5.43
C GLU A 54 -19.24 6.22 5.51
N THR A 55 -20.04 7.12 6.03
CA THR A 55 -19.67 8.54 6.20
C THR A 55 -18.45 8.65 7.13
N ASP A 56 -18.47 7.92 8.25
CA ASP A 56 -17.36 7.94 9.21
C ASP A 56 -16.08 7.33 8.60
N LEU A 57 -16.20 6.20 7.88
CA LEU A 57 -15.10 5.56 7.20
C LEU A 57 -14.45 6.52 6.19
N LYS A 58 -15.26 7.22 5.40
CA LYS A 58 -14.79 8.12 4.35
C LYS A 58 -13.99 9.32 4.87
N LYS A 59 -14.09 9.65 6.18
CA LYS A 59 -13.24 10.68 6.78
C LYS A 59 -11.77 10.23 6.84
N VAL A 60 -11.54 8.92 7.00
CA VAL A 60 -10.20 8.33 7.13
C VAL A 60 -9.73 7.76 5.81
N ARG A 61 -10.59 7.01 5.14
CA ARG A 61 -10.28 6.39 3.85
C ARG A 61 -11.47 6.45 2.92
N ASN A 62 -11.26 7.05 1.78
CA ASN A 62 -12.22 7.06 0.69
C ASN A 62 -11.49 6.61 -0.58
N SER A 63 -11.67 5.36 -0.97
CA SER A 63 -11.06 4.77 -2.16
C SER A 63 -11.83 3.52 -2.55
N ASN A 64 -11.70 3.12 -3.79
CA ASN A 64 -12.32 1.90 -4.30
C ASN A 64 -11.23 0.86 -4.57
N ILE A 65 -11.55 -0.42 -4.32
CA ILE A 65 -10.55 -1.48 -4.43
C ILE A 65 -11.09 -2.71 -5.15
N GLY A 66 -10.16 -3.49 -5.70
CA GLY A 66 -10.33 -4.86 -6.14
C GLY A 66 -9.13 -5.68 -5.67
N TRP A 67 -9.24 -7.00 -5.67
CA TRP A 67 -8.18 -7.88 -5.17
C TRP A 67 -7.69 -8.78 -6.30
N LEU A 68 -6.37 -8.82 -6.51
CA LEU A 68 -5.71 -9.59 -7.57
C LEU A 68 -4.73 -10.60 -6.96
N SER A 69 -4.72 -11.83 -7.51
CA SER A 69 -3.79 -12.87 -7.06
C SER A 69 -3.06 -13.52 -8.24
N ASP A 70 -2.95 -12.81 -9.33
CA ASP A 70 -2.36 -13.29 -10.58
C ASP A 70 -0.84 -13.42 -10.40
N GLN A 71 -0.29 -14.61 -10.67
CA GLN A 71 1.11 -14.91 -10.46
C GLN A 71 2.08 -14.01 -11.24
N TRP A 72 1.66 -13.56 -12.43
CA TRP A 72 2.53 -12.69 -13.23
C TRP A 72 2.76 -11.33 -12.56
N ILE A 73 1.79 -10.86 -11.74
CA ILE A 73 1.95 -9.60 -10.99
C ILE A 73 3.06 -9.78 -9.94
N TYR A 74 3.00 -10.86 -9.16
CA TYR A 74 4.03 -11.13 -8.13
C TYR A 74 5.41 -11.30 -8.77
N ARG A 75 5.50 -12.01 -9.90
CA ARG A 75 6.78 -12.17 -10.62
C ARG A 75 7.38 -10.83 -11.06
N GLY A 76 6.53 -9.86 -11.38
CA GLY A 76 6.98 -8.53 -11.76
C GLY A 76 7.43 -7.67 -10.59
N ILE A 77 6.93 -7.94 -9.38
CA ILE A 77 7.12 -7.05 -8.22
C ILE A 77 8.10 -7.62 -7.19
N HIS A 78 8.06 -8.95 -6.91
CA HIS A 78 8.86 -9.57 -5.84
C HIS A 78 10.36 -9.24 -5.93
N PRO A 79 11.00 -9.25 -7.11
CA PRO A 79 12.44 -8.92 -7.17
C PRO A 79 12.74 -7.54 -6.57
N TYR A 80 11.88 -6.56 -6.80
CA TYR A 80 12.06 -5.21 -6.25
C TYR A 80 11.88 -5.17 -4.73
N ILE A 81 10.98 -6.01 -4.19
CA ILE A 81 10.80 -6.10 -2.73
C ILE A 81 12.09 -6.62 -2.08
N HIS A 82 12.67 -7.68 -2.65
CA HIS A 82 13.92 -8.25 -2.15
C HIS A 82 15.06 -7.23 -2.24
N ASP A 83 15.19 -6.56 -3.39
CA ASP A 83 16.25 -5.57 -3.59
C ASP A 83 16.10 -4.38 -2.63
N ALA A 84 14.89 -3.85 -2.46
CA ALA A 84 14.64 -2.76 -1.54
C ALA A 84 14.98 -3.16 -0.09
N ASN A 85 14.51 -4.33 0.33
CA ASN A 85 14.72 -4.85 1.69
C ASN A 85 16.21 -4.97 2.02
N LYS A 86 16.99 -5.42 1.04
CA LYS A 86 18.44 -5.57 1.17
C LYS A 86 19.13 -4.19 1.12
N ASN A 87 18.83 -3.41 0.09
CA ASN A 87 19.57 -2.16 -0.18
C ASN A 87 19.28 -1.08 0.87
N ALA A 88 18.06 -1.04 1.42
CA ALA A 88 17.70 -0.13 2.50
C ALA A 88 18.22 -0.61 3.87
N GLY A 89 18.83 -1.79 3.92
CA GLY A 89 19.40 -2.34 5.15
C GLY A 89 18.36 -2.85 6.14
N TRP A 90 17.10 -2.98 5.73
CA TRP A 90 16.05 -3.48 6.63
C TRP A 90 16.26 -4.95 6.95
N ASN A 91 16.54 -5.78 5.93
CA ASN A 91 16.82 -7.21 6.05
C ASN A 91 15.72 -7.97 6.82
N PHE A 92 14.46 -7.56 6.62
CA PHE A 92 13.32 -8.21 7.26
C PHE A 92 13.07 -9.59 6.66
N ASN A 93 12.83 -10.59 7.52
CA ASN A 93 12.42 -11.91 7.08
C ASN A 93 10.92 -11.88 6.75
N TRP A 94 10.57 -12.24 5.53
CA TRP A 94 9.18 -12.38 5.08
C TRP A 94 9.10 -13.58 4.13
N ASP A 95 7.94 -14.22 4.06
CA ASP A 95 7.79 -15.47 3.31
C ASP A 95 6.48 -15.58 2.54
N PHE A 96 5.61 -14.55 2.61
CA PHE A 96 4.32 -14.59 1.95
C PHE A 96 3.89 -13.16 1.57
N SER A 97 3.21 -13.02 0.43
CA SER A 97 2.57 -11.76 0.05
C SER A 97 1.05 -11.97 -0.03
N GLU A 98 0.30 -11.04 0.55
CA GLU A 98 -1.16 -11.04 0.47
C GLU A 98 -1.62 -10.84 -0.97
N ALA A 99 -2.92 -11.04 -1.23
CA ALA A 99 -3.53 -10.64 -2.49
C ALA A 99 -3.24 -9.15 -2.72
N CYS A 100 -2.92 -8.80 -3.96
CA CYS A 100 -2.60 -7.42 -4.32
C CYS A 100 -3.87 -6.58 -4.31
N GLN A 101 -3.82 -5.41 -3.67
CA GLN A 101 -4.94 -4.49 -3.64
C GLN A 101 -4.83 -3.51 -4.80
N PHE A 102 -5.66 -3.69 -5.81
CA PHE A 102 -5.81 -2.72 -6.89
C PHE A 102 -6.67 -1.58 -6.35
N THR A 103 -6.12 -0.38 -6.29
CA THR A 103 -6.77 0.77 -5.66
C THR A 103 -7.03 1.86 -6.68
N LYS A 104 -8.24 2.42 -6.62
CA LYS A 104 -8.69 3.51 -7.48
C LYS A 104 -9.06 4.71 -6.59
N TYR A 105 -8.48 5.86 -6.90
CA TYR A 105 -8.80 7.13 -6.27
C TYR A 105 -9.39 8.07 -7.32
N LYS A 106 -10.67 8.39 -7.16
CA LYS A 106 -11.38 9.41 -7.95
C LYS A 106 -11.22 10.77 -7.27
N THR A 107 -11.73 11.82 -7.89
CA THR A 107 -11.74 13.17 -7.31
C THR A 107 -12.31 13.16 -5.89
N ASN A 108 -11.61 13.80 -4.96
CA ASN A 108 -11.88 13.89 -3.52
C ASN A 108 -11.64 12.58 -2.75
N GLN A 109 -11.15 11.53 -3.40
CA GLN A 109 -10.80 10.29 -2.72
C GLN A 109 -9.37 10.35 -2.18
N HIS A 110 -9.13 9.69 -1.04
CA HIS A 110 -7.90 9.81 -0.26
C HIS A 110 -7.76 8.65 0.73
N TYR A 111 -6.60 8.59 1.40
CA TYR A 111 -6.38 7.72 2.56
C TYR A 111 -5.50 8.50 3.54
N ASP A 112 -6.07 8.88 4.67
CA ASP A 112 -5.38 9.71 5.66
C ASP A 112 -4.27 8.94 6.37
N TRP A 113 -3.56 9.59 7.28
CA TRP A 113 -2.42 9.03 8.01
C TRP A 113 -2.76 7.69 8.66
N HIS A 114 -2.00 6.66 8.31
CA HIS A 114 -2.19 5.31 8.83
C HIS A 114 -0.87 4.51 8.76
N LYS A 115 -0.87 3.35 9.41
CA LYS A 115 0.17 2.33 9.28
C LYS A 115 -0.50 1.06 8.75
N ASP A 116 0.26 0.29 8.00
CA ASP A 116 -0.24 -1.00 7.49
C ASP A 116 -0.06 -2.14 8.51
N SER A 117 0.78 -1.91 9.52
CA SER A 117 1.02 -2.89 10.59
C SER A 117 1.13 -2.20 11.94
N TRP A 118 0.42 -2.74 12.93
CA TRP A 118 0.50 -2.31 14.32
C TRP A 118 1.25 -3.34 15.17
N GLY A 119 1.93 -4.31 14.53
CA GLY A 119 2.71 -5.32 15.20
C GLY A 119 1.91 -6.46 15.82
N LYS A 120 0.58 -6.44 15.68
CA LYS A 120 -0.28 -7.50 16.21
C LYS A 120 -0.36 -8.66 15.20
N PRO A 121 0.09 -9.88 15.59
CA PRO A 121 0.04 -11.01 14.66
C PRO A 121 -1.40 -11.41 14.31
N HIS A 122 -1.56 -11.90 13.09
CA HIS A 122 -2.84 -12.47 12.66
C HIS A 122 -3.16 -13.75 13.45
N ASP A 123 -4.39 -13.84 13.91
CA ASP A 123 -4.88 -15.06 14.56
C ASP A 123 -5.75 -15.84 13.57
N LYS A 124 -5.09 -16.68 12.76
CA LYS A 124 -5.73 -17.48 11.72
C LYS A 124 -5.12 -18.89 11.73
N PRO A 125 -5.39 -19.70 12.78
CA PRO A 125 -4.70 -20.99 12.94
C PRO A 125 -4.86 -21.96 11.77
N ASN A 126 -5.90 -21.80 10.96
CA ASN A 126 -6.14 -22.66 9.81
C ASN A 126 -5.50 -22.11 8.50
N ASP A 127 -4.74 -21.01 8.58
CA ASP A 127 -4.07 -20.41 7.42
C ASP A 127 -2.64 -20.05 7.79
N LEU A 128 -1.72 -20.98 7.52
CA LEU A 128 -0.30 -20.83 7.87
C LEU A 128 0.39 -19.67 7.15
N ASN A 129 -0.18 -19.21 6.05
CA ASN A 129 0.37 -18.03 5.35
C ASN A 129 0.19 -16.76 6.19
N TYR A 130 -0.83 -16.73 7.03
CA TYR A 130 -1.15 -15.56 7.87
C TYR A 130 -0.86 -15.78 9.35
N HIS A 131 -1.13 -17.02 9.86
CA HIS A 131 -1.12 -17.25 11.31
C HIS A 131 0.20 -16.85 11.96
N SER A 132 0.10 -16.07 13.05
CA SER A 132 1.24 -15.57 13.84
C SER A 132 2.16 -14.60 13.09
N LYS A 133 1.78 -14.17 11.88
CA LYS A 133 2.58 -13.23 11.09
C LYS A 133 2.02 -11.81 11.15
N ILE A 134 2.89 -10.86 10.84
CA ILE A 134 2.54 -9.44 10.68
C ILE A 134 2.98 -8.97 9.30
N ARG A 135 2.40 -7.86 8.82
CA ARG A 135 2.92 -7.19 7.63
C ARG A 135 4.27 -6.59 7.97
N LYS A 136 5.30 -6.92 7.20
CA LYS A 136 6.69 -6.44 7.37
C LYS A 136 7.00 -5.31 6.40
N LEU A 137 6.67 -5.53 5.12
CA LEU A 137 6.94 -4.58 4.05
C LEU A 137 5.65 -4.28 3.30
N SER A 138 5.46 -3.02 3.01
CA SER A 138 4.38 -2.51 2.17
C SER A 138 4.97 -2.03 0.86
N VAL A 139 4.24 -2.24 -0.21
CA VAL A 139 4.64 -1.82 -1.55
C VAL A 139 3.49 -1.06 -2.18
N THR A 140 3.77 0.05 -2.82
CA THR A 140 2.81 0.70 -3.70
C THR A 140 3.44 0.90 -5.07
N CYS A 141 2.72 0.47 -6.11
CA CYS A 141 3.13 0.65 -7.51
C CYS A 141 2.23 1.71 -8.13
N GLN A 142 2.84 2.72 -8.73
CA GLN A 142 2.10 3.79 -9.42
C GLN A 142 1.77 3.32 -10.82
N LEU A 143 0.46 3.24 -11.13
CA LEU A 143 0.00 2.70 -12.41
C LEU A 143 -0.42 3.77 -13.41
N THR A 144 -0.74 4.99 -12.94
CA THR A 144 -1.29 6.09 -13.75
C THR A 144 -0.21 7.11 -14.05
N ASP A 145 -0.20 7.63 -15.27
CA ASP A 145 0.71 8.73 -15.62
C ASP A 145 0.31 10.01 -14.88
N SER A 146 1.31 10.79 -14.46
CA SER A 146 1.06 12.03 -13.71
C SER A 146 0.31 13.09 -14.52
N SER A 147 0.25 12.96 -15.84
CA SER A 147 -0.53 13.88 -16.69
C SER A 147 -2.03 13.58 -16.63
N GLU A 148 -2.44 12.42 -16.10
CA GLU A 148 -3.84 11.96 -16.10
C GLU A 148 -4.60 12.33 -14.83
N TYR A 149 -3.90 12.86 -13.80
CA TYR A 149 -4.56 13.22 -12.53
C TYR A 149 -3.78 14.33 -11.83
N GLU A 150 -4.43 14.96 -10.85
CA GLU A 150 -3.82 15.98 -9.98
C GLU A 150 -4.11 15.63 -8.52
N GLY A 151 -3.19 15.98 -7.62
CA GLY A 151 -3.30 15.61 -6.20
C GLY A 151 -2.82 14.17 -5.99
N GLY A 152 -3.32 13.52 -4.95
CA GLY A 152 -3.02 12.11 -4.68
C GLY A 152 -1.59 11.82 -4.25
N GLU A 153 -0.87 12.82 -3.73
CA GLU A 153 0.53 12.68 -3.30
C GLU A 153 0.66 11.69 -2.13
N LEU A 154 1.72 10.86 -2.22
CA LEU A 154 2.11 9.95 -1.15
C LEU A 154 3.08 10.67 -0.19
N UNK A 155 2.86 10.77 1.11
CA UNK A 155 3.60 11.37 1.99
C UNK A 155 3.91 10.44 3.00
N PHE A 156 5.06 10.37 3.58
CA PHE A 156 5.50 9.56 4.72
C PHE A 156 5.74 10.43 5.95
N GLN A 157 5.55 9.87 7.13
CA GLN A 157 5.89 10.53 8.41
C GLN A 157 6.59 9.52 9.31
N PRO A 158 7.94 9.47 9.28
CA PRO A 158 8.71 8.57 10.16
C PRO A 158 8.80 9.18 11.56
N ARG A 159 7.84 8.89 12.40
CA ARG A 159 7.67 9.49 13.74
C ARG A 159 8.72 9.05 14.75
N ASP A 160 9.66 8.19 14.34
CA ASP A 160 10.78 7.72 15.15
C ASP A 160 12.06 8.56 14.99
N LYS A 161 12.00 9.61 14.18
CA LYS A 161 13.13 10.54 13.99
C LYS A 161 13.13 11.63 15.07
N GLU A 162 14.22 12.40 15.14
CA GLU A 162 14.38 13.49 16.11
C GLU A 162 13.22 14.49 16.09
N ASP A 163 12.67 14.73 14.90
CA ASP A 163 11.47 15.55 14.75
C ASP A 163 10.31 14.66 14.28
N PRO A 164 9.38 14.33 15.20
CA PRO A 164 8.26 13.45 14.82
C PRO A 164 7.27 14.10 13.84
N ASN A 165 7.41 15.39 13.57
CA ASN A 165 6.51 16.12 12.68
C ASN A 165 7.04 16.20 11.24
N ILE A 166 8.26 15.71 10.98
CA ILE A 166 8.81 15.70 9.62
C ILE A 166 7.89 14.91 8.69
N ILE A 167 7.54 15.54 7.57
CA ILE A 167 6.77 14.91 6.50
C ILE A 167 7.68 14.80 5.27
N LEU A 168 7.78 13.60 4.72
CA LEU A 168 8.60 13.30 3.55
C LEU A 168 7.67 13.07 2.34
N PRO A 169 7.57 14.03 1.41
CA PRO A 169 6.84 13.79 0.16
C PRO A 169 7.61 12.78 -0.70
N CYS A 170 6.92 11.76 -1.20
CA CYS A 170 7.52 10.76 -2.08
C CYS A 170 7.22 11.16 -3.54
N VAL A 171 8.01 12.09 -4.08
CA VAL A 171 7.79 12.61 -5.44
C VAL A 171 8.01 11.53 -6.49
N GLU A 172 8.83 10.53 -6.19
CA GLU A 172 9.11 9.41 -7.09
C GLU A 172 7.84 8.58 -7.36
N ALA A 173 6.88 8.60 -6.43
CA ALA A 173 5.61 7.90 -6.60
C ALA A 173 4.70 8.54 -7.65
N ASN A 174 5.06 9.71 -8.18
CA ASN A 174 4.26 10.35 -9.23
C ASN A 174 4.57 9.80 -10.63
N THR A 175 5.70 9.13 -10.81
CA THR A 175 6.09 8.58 -12.12
C THR A 175 5.43 7.22 -12.35
N LYS A 176 4.72 7.05 -13.48
CA LYS A 176 4.11 5.77 -13.86
C LYS A 176 5.17 4.68 -13.86
N GLY A 177 4.82 3.53 -13.29
CA GLY A 177 5.73 2.39 -13.18
C GLY A 177 6.65 2.43 -11.97
N SER A 178 6.60 3.48 -11.15
CA SER A 178 7.43 3.52 -9.94
C SER A 178 6.93 2.53 -8.90
N ILE A 179 7.89 1.90 -8.22
CA ILE A 179 7.64 0.98 -7.10
C ILE A 179 8.23 1.62 -5.85
N ILE A 180 7.41 1.78 -4.83
CA ILE A 180 7.82 2.33 -3.53
C ILE A 180 7.64 1.22 -2.50
N VAL A 181 8.74 0.84 -1.83
CA VAL A 181 8.74 -0.19 -0.77
C VAL A 181 9.06 0.49 0.55
N PHE A 182 8.36 0.11 1.61
CA PHE A 182 8.58 0.71 2.93
C PHE A 182 8.18 -0.26 4.05
N PRO A 183 8.80 -0.12 5.25
CA PRO A 183 8.38 -0.90 6.40
C PRO A 183 6.92 -0.62 6.75
N SER A 184 6.13 -1.66 6.98
CA SER A 184 4.67 -1.54 7.15
C SER A 184 4.26 -0.74 8.38
N HIS A 185 5.19 -0.50 9.33
CA HIS A 185 4.92 0.29 10.53
C HIS A 185 5.14 1.80 10.31
N ILE A 186 5.60 2.23 9.14
CA ILE A 186 5.83 3.66 8.84
C ILE A 186 4.50 4.34 8.54
N TRP A 187 4.27 5.50 9.16
CA TRP A 187 3.09 6.31 8.91
C TRP A 187 3.14 6.89 7.49
N HIS A 188 2.03 6.78 6.79
CA HIS A 188 1.93 7.30 5.43
C HIS A 188 0.49 7.67 5.11
N ARG A 189 0.32 8.47 4.05
CA ARG A 189 -1.02 8.85 3.57
C ARG A 189 -1.01 9.08 2.07
N VAL A 190 -2.19 9.04 1.47
CA VAL A 190 -2.44 9.48 0.10
C VAL A 190 -3.38 10.70 0.20
N LYS A 191 -2.90 11.86 -0.23
CA LYS A 191 -3.68 13.09 -0.23
C LYS A 191 -4.85 12.99 -1.21
N PRO A 192 -5.89 13.82 -1.06
CA PRO A 192 -7.00 13.78 -2.00
C PRO A 192 -6.57 14.00 -3.45
N VAL A 193 -7.10 13.16 -4.34
CA VAL A 193 -7.02 13.44 -5.78
C VAL A 193 -7.93 14.62 -6.07
N THR A 194 -7.42 15.65 -6.75
CA THR A 194 -8.20 16.86 -7.02
C THR A 194 -8.80 16.87 -8.42
N LYS A 195 -8.23 16.03 -9.32
CA LYS A 195 -8.73 15.92 -10.70
C LYS A 195 -8.31 14.57 -11.29
N GLY A 196 -9.14 13.99 -12.12
CA GLY A 196 -8.82 12.73 -12.80
C GLY A 196 -8.99 11.50 -11.92
N VAL A 197 -8.29 10.42 -12.28
CA VAL A 197 -8.33 9.14 -11.56
C VAL A 197 -6.91 8.60 -11.41
N ARG A 198 -6.55 8.24 -10.19
CA ARG A 198 -5.26 7.62 -9.89
C ARG A 198 -5.45 6.14 -9.57
N TYR A 199 -4.71 5.29 -10.25
CA TYR A 199 -4.66 3.85 -9.95
C TYR A 199 -3.32 3.49 -9.33
N SER A 200 -3.36 2.62 -8.31
CA SER A 200 -2.16 2.05 -7.70
C SER A 200 -2.39 0.58 -7.36
N LEU A 201 -1.30 -0.15 -7.23
CA LEU A 201 -1.34 -1.53 -6.76
C LEU A 201 -0.56 -1.60 -5.46
N VAL A 202 -1.18 -2.14 -4.41
CA VAL A 202 -0.55 -2.29 -3.09
C VAL A 202 -0.34 -3.76 -2.82
N VAL A 203 0.84 -4.10 -2.29
CA VAL A 203 1.19 -5.47 -1.90
C VAL A 203 1.76 -5.43 -0.50
N TRP A 204 1.36 -6.37 0.36
CA TRP A 204 1.90 -6.50 1.71
C TRP A 204 2.62 -7.84 1.83
N SER A 205 3.87 -7.79 2.30
CA SER A 205 4.69 -8.97 2.56
C SER A 205 4.72 -9.27 4.05
N LEU A 206 4.40 -10.51 4.40
CA LEU A 206 4.22 -10.97 5.77
C LEU A 206 5.38 -11.84 6.24
N GLY A 207 5.67 -11.76 7.53
CA GLY A 207 6.62 -12.62 8.21
C GLY A 207 6.37 -12.61 9.70
N TYR A 208 7.06 -13.47 10.43
CA TYR A 208 6.92 -13.53 11.88
C TYR A 208 7.39 -12.21 12.52
N PRO A 209 6.81 -11.81 13.67
CA PRO A 209 7.19 -10.56 14.34
C PRO A 209 8.69 -10.41 14.54
N PHE A 210 9.13 -9.17 14.69
CA PHE A 210 10.54 -8.88 14.97
C PHE A 210 10.89 -9.43 16.35
N LYS A 211 12.10 -10.02 16.49
CA LYS A 211 12.64 -10.56 17.74
C LYS A 211 13.55 -9.55 18.43
#